data_43a910aa9788284ef5b3613fd4beca03
#
_entry.id   43a910aa9788284ef5b3613fd4beca03
#
_cell.length_a   1.000
_cell.length_b   1.000
_cell.length_c   1.000
_cell.angle_alpha   90.00
_cell.angle_beta   90.00
_cell.angle_gamma   90.00
#
_symmetry.space_group_name_H-M   'P 1'
#
loop_
_entity.id
_entity.type
_entity.pdbx_description
1 polymer ?
#
loop_
_entity_poly.entity_id
_entity_poly.type
_entity_poly.pdbx_seq_one_letter_code
_entity_poly.pdbx_strand_id
1 'polypeptide(L)'
;MITLHITAASNIGCVRSQNEDMLLIGNHFLRSDSCSMRADLTNSDRYIIAVADGMGGHNSGDVASSDALHNLQYYYNDMPTGLNPSGFNEAIVDWLDSINNMIASKGRSAEQYKGMGTTLVGLAFYEGEFYSLNCGDSRLYRFRDGELIQLTSDHSLSNMLGSSHHSNIITNCIGGGCSTSFIDIVKITDDVKSGDVYLLCSDGLTDMLPDHVLTTLLSNGSGASNLCDAAVAAGGLDNVSCAVVQL
;
A
#
# COMPACT_ATOMS: atom_id res chain seq x y z
N MET A 1 8.64 15.22 18.09
CA MET A 1 7.42 15.52 17.31
C MET A 1 7.82 15.46 15.84
N ILE A 2 7.14 14.67 15.06
CA ILE A 2 7.38 14.47 13.62
C ILE A 2 6.15 15.00 12.90
N THR A 3 6.34 15.82 11.86
CA THR A 3 5.24 16.31 11.03
C THR A 3 5.26 15.59 9.70
N LEU A 4 4.14 15.00 9.32
CA LEU A 4 3.93 14.39 7.99
C LEU A 4 3.05 15.31 7.16
N HIS A 5 3.49 15.67 5.95
CA HIS A 5 2.66 16.26 4.91
C HIS A 5 2.30 15.19 3.91
N ILE A 6 1.02 14.89 3.77
CA ILE A 6 0.54 13.74 3.02
C ILE A 6 -0.38 14.23 1.91
N THR A 7 -0.11 13.82 0.67
CA THR A 7 -1.08 13.87 -0.41
C THR A 7 -1.40 12.46 -0.85
N ALA A 8 -2.66 12.17 -1.13
CA ALA A 8 -3.10 10.87 -1.61
C ALA A 8 -4.10 11.06 -2.75
N ALA A 9 -4.07 10.14 -3.72
CA ALA A 9 -4.99 10.13 -4.84
C ALA A 9 -5.25 8.71 -5.33
N SER A 10 -6.46 8.48 -5.82
CA SER A 10 -6.89 7.22 -6.44
C SER A 10 -7.76 7.53 -7.64
N ASN A 11 -7.46 6.90 -8.78
CA ASN A 11 -8.15 7.07 -10.05
C ASN A 11 -8.47 5.70 -10.66
N ILE A 12 -9.65 5.59 -11.27
CA ILE A 12 -10.09 4.36 -11.93
C ILE A 12 -9.25 3.96 -13.15
N GLY A 13 -8.49 4.92 -13.71
CA GLY A 13 -7.80 4.74 -14.98
C GLY A 13 -8.71 4.90 -16.20
N CYS A 14 -8.20 4.47 -17.36
CA CYS A 14 -8.90 4.64 -18.65
C CYS A 14 -9.62 3.36 -19.13
N VAL A 15 -9.26 2.19 -18.59
CA VAL A 15 -9.68 0.88 -19.12
C VAL A 15 -10.64 0.17 -18.17
N ARG A 16 -10.42 0.28 -16.88
CA ARG A 16 -11.23 -0.41 -15.86
C ARG A 16 -12.61 0.23 -15.72
N SER A 17 -13.61 -0.56 -15.41
CA SER A 17 -14.98 -0.10 -15.16
C SER A 17 -15.26 0.19 -13.69
N GLN A 18 -14.39 -0.27 -12.80
CA GLN A 18 -14.50 -0.12 -11.35
C GLN A 18 -13.12 0.15 -10.76
N ASN A 19 -13.07 0.94 -9.70
CA ASN A 19 -11.85 1.12 -8.94
C ASN A 19 -11.82 0.12 -7.78
N GLU A 20 -10.91 -0.84 -7.85
CA GLU A 20 -10.72 -1.88 -6.83
C GLU A 20 -9.62 -1.51 -5.82
N ASP A 21 -8.84 -0.45 -6.10
CA ASP A 21 -7.87 0.10 -5.16
C ASP A 21 -8.55 0.80 -3.98
N MET A 22 -7.86 0.86 -2.86
CA MET A 22 -8.24 1.67 -1.71
C MET A 22 -7.01 2.17 -0.97
N LEU A 23 -7.09 3.39 -0.42
CA LEU A 23 -6.07 3.94 0.47
C LEU A 23 -6.64 4.15 1.88
N LEU A 24 -5.75 4.01 2.84
CA LEU A 24 -5.95 4.39 4.24
C LEU A 24 -4.92 5.45 4.62
N ILE A 25 -5.38 6.62 5.10
CA ILE A 25 -4.53 7.70 5.59
C ILE A 25 -4.95 8.01 7.03
N GLY A 26 -4.26 7.38 7.99
CA GLY A 26 -4.69 7.42 9.40
C GLY A 26 -6.07 6.81 9.60
N ASN A 27 -7.10 7.65 9.70
CA ASN A 27 -8.50 7.22 9.85
C ASN A 27 -9.37 7.54 8.62
N HIS A 28 -8.76 8.02 7.53
CA HIS A 28 -9.47 8.36 6.30
C HIS A 28 -9.27 7.28 5.25
N PHE A 29 -10.37 6.84 4.67
CA PHE A 29 -10.39 5.94 3.52
C PHE A 29 -10.64 6.74 2.26
N LEU A 30 -9.90 6.40 1.19
CA LEU A 30 -9.98 7.09 -0.09
C LEU A 30 -10.08 6.10 -1.24
N ARG A 31 -11.05 6.34 -2.15
CA ARG A 31 -11.22 5.63 -3.42
C ARG A 31 -11.80 6.59 -4.45
N SER A 32 -11.17 6.66 -5.64
CA SER A 32 -11.60 7.53 -6.75
C SER A 32 -11.72 9.02 -6.37
N ASP A 33 -10.80 9.49 -5.51
CA ASP A 33 -10.77 10.85 -4.99
C ASP A 33 -9.31 11.25 -4.67
N SER A 34 -9.10 12.44 -4.16
CA SER A 34 -7.80 12.91 -3.69
C SER A 34 -7.93 13.71 -2.39
N CYS A 35 -6.88 13.69 -1.58
CA CYS A 35 -6.82 14.48 -0.36
C CYS A 35 -5.41 15.03 -0.09
N SER A 36 -5.35 16.07 0.74
CA SER A 36 -4.12 16.58 1.33
C SER A 36 -4.31 16.72 2.83
N MET A 37 -3.41 16.17 3.60
CA MET A 37 -3.51 16.08 5.05
C MET A 37 -2.17 16.41 5.70
N ARG A 38 -2.23 16.84 6.97
CA ARG A 38 -1.09 16.98 7.85
C ARG A 38 -1.31 16.17 9.12
N ALA A 39 -0.29 15.43 9.55
CA ALA A 39 -0.29 14.73 10.82
C ALA A 39 0.93 15.16 11.64
N ASP A 40 0.69 15.62 12.86
CA ASP A 40 1.74 15.95 13.83
C ASP A 40 1.79 14.80 14.86
N LEU A 41 2.88 14.02 14.87
CA LEU A 41 3.02 12.79 15.62
C LEU A 41 4.02 12.94 16.78
N THR A 42 3.67 12.38 17.92
CA THR A 42 4.55 12.21 19.09
C THR A 42 4.95 10.75 19.24
N ASN A 43 5.89 10.45 20.12
CA ASN A 43 6.34 9.07 20.37
C ASN A 43 5.27 8.16 21.02
N SER A 44 4.10 8.67 21.34
CA SER A 44 2.97 7.86 21.83
C SER A 44 1.88 7.66 20.82
N ASP A 45 2.01 8.26 19.63
CA ASP A 45 0.99 8.17 18.58
C ASP A 45 1.19 6.93 17.69
N ARG A 46 0.11 6.57 17.03
CA ARG A 46 0.04 5.52 16.01
C ARG A 46 -0.59 6.11 14.77
N TYR A 47 0.05 5.91 13.64
CA TYR A 47 -0.44 6.40 12.37
C TYR A 47 -0.04 5.45 11.25
N ILE A 48 -0.96 5.09 10.40
CA ILE A 48 -0.69 4.21 9.28
C ILE A 48 -1.18 4.83 7.99
N ILE A 49 -0.36 4.71 6.95
CA ILE A 49 -0.71 5.03 5.57
C ILE A 49 -0.55 3.74 4.79
N ALA A 50 -1.59 3.33 4.07
CA ALA A 50 -1.57 2.08 3.33
C ALA A 50 -2.30 2.20 2.00
N VAL A 51 -1.86 1.41 1.02
CA VAL A 51 -2.50 1.18 -0.26
C VAL A 51 -2.82 -0.30 -0.38
N ALA A 52 -4.02 -0.62 -0.79
CA ALA A 52 -4.50 -1.96 -1.07
C ALA A 52 -5.05 -1.99 -2.49
N ASP A 53 -4.46 -2.82 -3.34
CA ASP A 53 -4.88 -3.09 -4.70
C ASP A 53 -5.74 -4.35 -4.70
N GLY A 54 -7.02 -4.18 -5.02
CA GLY A 54 -7.99 -5.24 -4.98
C GLY A 54 -7.99 -6.07 -6.25
N MET A 55 -7.95 -7.38 -6.09
CA MET A 55 -7.99 -8.32 -7.20
C MET A 55 -9.12 -9.33 -7.01
N GLY A 56 -9.67 -9.82 -8.13
CA GLY A 56 -10.67 -10.90 -8.13
C GLY A 56 -11.48 -10.93 -9.42
N GLY A 57 -11.93 -12.12 -9.80
CA GLY A 57 -12.90 -12.27 -10.88
C GLY A 57 -14.27 -11.72 -10.46
N HIS A 58 -15.01 -11.09 -11.38
CA HIS A 58 -16.39 -10.64 -11.16
C HIS A 58 -16.59 -9.49 -10.14
N ASN A 59 -15.71 -8.50 -10.09
CA ASN A 59 -15.92 -7.24 -9.35
C ASN A 59 -15.90 -7.38 -7.82
N SER A 60 -14.98 -8.13 -7.24
CA SER A 60 -14.90 -8.29 -5.78
C SER A 60 -13.57 -7.82 -5.18
N GLY A 61 -12.66 -7.31 -6.01
CA GLY A 61 -11.41 -6.71 -5.54
C GLY A 61 -11.66 -5.49 -4.66
N ASP A 62 -12.68 -4.69 -5.02
CA ASP A 62 -13.11 -3.52 -4.24
C ASP A 62 -13.57 -3.88 -2.81
N VAL A 63 -14.20 -5.05 -2.67
CA VAL A 63 -14.62 -5.59 -1.37
C VAL A 63 -13.39 -6.06 -0.59
N ALA A 64 -12.45 -6.74 -1.24
CA ALA A 64 -11.25 -7.26 -0.57
C ALA A 64 -10.35 -6.14 -0.06
N SER A 65 -10.04 -5.12 -0.89
CA SER A 65 -9.24 -3.96 -0.49
C SER A 65 -9.92 -3.16 0.63
N SER A 66 -11.25 -3.00 0.55
CA SER A 66 -12.04 -2.33 1.58
C SER A 66 -12.04 -3.10 2.90
N ASP A 67 -12.34 -4.40 2.89
CA ASP A 67 -12.35 -5.24 4.09
C ASP A 67 -10.96 -5.25 4.76
N ALA A 68 -9.89 -5.37 3.97
CA ALA A 68 -8.52 -5.40 4.48
C ALA A 68 -8.16 -4.07 5.19
N LEU A 69 -8.39 -2.92 4.55
CA LEU A 69 -7.99 -1.63 5.12
C LEU A 69 -8.86 -1.21 6.30
N HIS A 70 -10.19 -1.48 6.28
CA HIS A 70 -11.04 -1.20 7.43
C HIS A 70 -10.66 -2.05 8.64
N ASN A 71 -10.37 -3.34 8.41
CA ASN A 71 -9.91 -4.23 9.48
C ASN A 71 -8.54 -3.82 9.99
N LEU A 72 -7.60 -3.44 9.09
CA LEU A 72 -6.27 -2.95 9.48
C LEU A 72 -6.37 -1.70 10.36
N GLN A 73 -7.17 -0.72 9.96
CA GLN A 73 -7.35 0.52 10.70
C GLN A 73 -7.88 0.25 12.12
N TYR A 74 -8.93 -0.60 12.22
CA TYR A 74 -9.50 -0.96 13.51
C TYR A 74 -8.46 -1.68 14.39
N TYR A 75 -7.81 -2.72 13.84
CA TYR A 75 -6.80 -3.50 14.57
C TYR A 75 -5.60 -2.65 15.00
N TYR A 76 -5.09 -1.81 14.10
CA TYR A 76 -3.93 -0.96 14.35
C TYR A 76 -4.17 0.05 15.47
N ASN A 77 -5.37 0.61 15.54
CA ASN A 77 -5.74 1.54 16.61
C ASN A 77 -5.90 0.85 17.98
N ASP A 78 -6.30 -0.43 17.98
CA ASP A 78 -6.54 -1.23 19.20
C ASP A 78 -5.33 -2.07 19.63
N MET A 79 -4.21 -2.00 18.90
CA MET A 79 -2.98 -2.74 19.27
C MET A 79 -2.54 -2.36 20.69
N PRO A 80 -1.95 -3.29 21.47
CA PRO A 80 -1.35 -3.00 22.77
C PRO A 80 -0.33 -1.85 22.71
N THR A 81 -0.14 -1.10 23.78
CA THR A 81 0.91 -0.08 23.89
C THR A 81 2.24 -0.69 24.31
N GLY A 82 3.36 -0.06 23.92
CA GLY A 82 4.70 -0.43 24.37
C GLY A 82 5.22 -1.75 23.77
N LEU A 83 4.73 -2.16 22.59
CA LEU A 83 5.30 -3.32 21.91
C LEU A 83 6.73 -3.01 21.48
N ASN A 84 7.63 -3.94 21.77
CA ASN A 84 8.95 -3.93 21.14
C ASN A 84 8.83 -4.38 19.65
N PRO A 85 9.88 -4.25 18.84
CA PRO A 85 9.81 -4.62 17.41
C PRO A 85 9.32 -6.05 17.14
N SER A 86 9.70 -7.03 17.98
CA SER A 86 9.20 -8.42 17.83
C SER A 86 7.70 -8.50 18.10
N GLY A 87 7.23 -7.87 19.19
CA GLY A 87 5.80 -7.84 19.52
C GLY A 87 4.97 -7.09 18.49
N PHE A 88 5.51 -6.04 17.89
CA PHE A 88 4.86 -5.35 16.76
C PHE A 88 4.73 -6.30 15.55
N ASN A 89 5.82 -6.98 15.19
CA ASN A 89 5.82 -7.94 14.08
C ASN A 89 4.81 -9.07 14.31
N GLU A 90 4.80 -9.67 15.52
CA GLU A 90 3.85 -10.72 15.89
C GLU A 90 2.40 -10.23 15.75
N ALA A 91 2.09 -9.03 16.24
CA ALA A 91 0.75 -8.46 16.14
C ALA A 91 0.32 -8.25 14.68
N ILE A 92 1.19 -7.75 13.81
CA ILE A 92 0.88 -7.56 12.38
C ILE A 92 0.71 -8.91 11.66
N VAL A 93 1.49 -9.93 12.01
CA VAL A 93 1.33 -11.29 11.46
C VAL A 93 0.00 -11.90 11.91
N ASP A 94 -0.36 -11.79 13.19
CA ASP A 94 -1.66 -12.26 13.73
C ASP A 94 -2.84 -11.55 13.04
N TRP A 95 -2.70 -10.24 12.77
CA TRP A 95 -3.67 -9.51 11.98
C TRP A 95 -3.79 -10.08 10.56
N LEU A 96 -2.66 -10.31 9.88
CA LEU A 96 -2.65 -10.86 8.52
C LEU A 96 -3.35 -12.21 8.45
N ASP A 97 -3.05 -13.12 9.38
CA ASP A 97 -3.68 -14.45 9.44
C ASP A 97 -5.19 -14.34 9.63
N SER A 98 -5.62 -13.44 10.50
CA SER A 98 -7.04 -13.20 10.77
C SER A 98 -7.78 -12.67 9.54
N ILE A 99 -7.24 -11.62 8.89
CA ILE A 99 -7.88 -11.02 7.71
C ILE A 99 -7.84 -11.96 6.50
N ASN A 100 -6.76 -12.70 6.29
CA ASN A 100 -6.65 -13.69 5.23
C ASN A 100 -7.73 -14.77 5.38
N ASN A 101 -7.93 -15.30 6.59
CA ASN A 101 -8.98 -16.25 6.88
C ASN A 101 -10.39 -15.68 6.66
N MET A 102 -10.62 -14.42 7.03
CA MET A 102 -11.90 -13.74 6.83
C MET A 102 -12.22 -13.57 5.35
N ILE A 103 -11.27 -13.06 4.56
CA ILE A 103 -11.42 -12.87 3.10
C ILE A 103 -11.62 -14.24 2.42
N ALA A 104 -10.83 -15.25 2.76
CA ALA A 104 -10.97 -16.59 2.20
C ALA A 104 -12.33 -17.22 2.57
N SER A 105 -12.85 -16.99 3.77
CA SER A 105 -14.18 -17.47 4.18
C SER A 105 -15.28 -16.76 3.41
N LYS A 106 -15.19 -15.44 3.23
CA LYS A 106 -16.14 -14.66 2.43
C LYS A 106 -16.12 -15.11 0.97
N GLY A 107 -14.93 -15.37 0.40
CA GLY A 107 -14.76 -15.92 -0.95
C GLY A 107 -15.42 -17.29 -1.18
N ARG A 108 -15.58 -18.08 -0.12
CA ARG A 108 -16.32 -19.37 -0.17
C ARG A 108 -17.81 -19.23 0.04
N SER A 109 -18.29 -18.10 0.56
CA SER A 109 -19.69 -17.92 0.94
C SER A 109 -20.63 -17.65 -0.24
N ALA A 110 -20.13 -17.06 -1.32
CA ALA A 110 -20.91 -16.75 -2.52
C ALA A 110 -20.01 -16.68 -3.75
N GLU A 111 -20.52 -17.11 -4.92
CA GLU A 111 -19.79 -17.16 -6.18
C GLU A 111 -19.23 -15.78 -6.59
N GLN A 112 -19.93 -14.70 -6.28
CA GLN A 112 -19.51 -13.34 -6.56
C GLN A 112 -18.22 -12.92 -5.84
N TYR A 113 -17.88 -13.55 -4.70
CA TYR A 113 -16.66 -13.27 -3.92
C TYR A 113 -15.53 -14.25 -4.19
N LYS A 114 -15.75 -15.22 -5.09
CA LYS A 114 -14.79 -16.27 -5.37
C LYS A 114 -13.49 -15.71 -5.91
N GLY A 115 -12.39 -16.06 -5.25
CA GLY A 115 -11.05 -15.64 -5.64
C GLY A 115 -10.73 -14.18 -5.34
N MET A 116 -11.57 -13.47 -4.56
CA MET A 116 -11.26 -12.11 -4.15
C MET A 116 -10.02 -12.07 -3.25
N GLY A 117 -9.20 -11.07 -3.45
CA GLY A 117 -8.00 -10.81 -2.68
C GLY A 117 -7.53 -9.38 -2.84
N THR A 118 -6.47 -9.03 -2.16
CA THR A 118 -5.88 -7.71 -2.26
C THR A 118 -4.40 -7.74 -1.90
N THR A 119 -3.62 -6.82 -2.44
CA THR A 119 -2.30 -6.49 -1.94
C THR A 119 -2.40 -5.63 -0.68
N LEU A 120 -1.27 -5.39 -0.04
CA LEU A 120 -1.10 -4.36 0.98
C LEU A 120 0.32 -3.82 0.93
N VAL A 121 0.48 -2.52 0.78
CA VAL A 121 1.72 -1.81 1.11
C VAL A 121 1.42 -0.74 2.14
N GLY A 122 2.29 -0.58 3.14
CA GLY A 122 2.06 0.35 4.24
C GLY A 122 3.33 1.04 4.75
N LEU A 123 3.16 2.28 5.20
CA LEU A 123 4.09 3.01 6.04
C LEU A 123 3.42 3.22 7.39
N ALA A 124 3.90 2.52 8.40
CA ALA A 124 3.32 2.52 9.74
C ALA A 124 4.23 3.27 10.71
N PHE A 125 3.65 4.20 11.48
CA PHE A 125 4.28 4.84 12.62
C PHE A 125 3.65 4.32 13.89
N TYR A 126 4.43 3.60 14.70
CA TYR A 126 4.01 3.01 15.95
C TYR A 126 4.92 3.50 17.08
N GLU A 127 4.40 4.38 17.94
CA GLU A 127 5.04 4.84 19.17
C GLU A 127 6.52 5.25 19.02
N GLY A 128 6.80 6.08 18.00
CA GLY A 128 8.13 6.60 17.71
C GLY A 128 8.94 5.83 16.68
N GLU A 129 8.44 4.69 16.23
CA GLU A 129 9.12 3.82 15.26
C GLU A 129 8.38 3.77 13.92
N PHE A 130 9.15 3.78 12.83
CA PHE A 130 8.62 3.60 11.48
C PHE A 130 8.84 2.18 10.97
N TYR A 131 7.81 1.64 10.33
CA TYR A 131 7.85 0.32 9.69
C TYR A 131 7.32 0.39 8.27
N SER A 132 7.97 -0.33 7.37
CA SER A 132 7.47 -0.70 6.05
C SER A 132 6.74 -2.02 6.15
N LEU A 133 5.55 -2.11 5.55
CA LEU A 133 4.73 -3.33 5.46
C LEU A 133 4.53 -3.66 3.99
N ASN A 134 4.65 -4.95 3.61
CA ASN A 134 4.39 -5.38 2.24
C ASN A 134 3.80 -6.78 2.14
N CYS A 135 2.68 -6.91 1.44
CA CYS A 135 2.07 -8.17 1.02
C CYS A 135 1.52 -7.98 -0.40
N GLY A 136 2.28 -8.39 -1.41
CA GLY A 136 1.93 -8.20 -2.82
C GLY A 136 3.01 -7.49 -3.63
N ASP A 137 2.62 -6.85 -4.71
CA ASP A 137 3.47 -6.11 -5.65
C ASP A 137 3.20 -4.60 -5.69
N SER A 138 2.31 -4.10 -4.84
CA SER A 138 2.25 -2.67 -4.51
C SER A 138 3.53 -2.25 -3.81
N ARG A 139 3.99 -1.02 -4.05
CA ARG A 139 5.36 -0.63 -3.68
C ARG A 139 5.43 0.54 -2.72
N LEU A 140 6.44 0.51 -1.85
CA LEU A 140 6.90 1.64 -1.05
C LEU A 140 8.29 2.07 -1.54
N TYR A 141 8.42 3.35 -1.87
CA TYR A 141 9.68 3.98 -2.23
C TYR A 141 10.07 5.04 -1.22
N ARG A 142 11.38 5.29 -1.10
CA ARG A 142 11.93 6.50 -0.48
C ARG A 142 12.62 7.33 -1.55
N PHE A 143 12.25 8.59 -1.63
CA PHE A 143 12.94 9.60 -2.43
C PHE A 143 13.73 10.53 -1.50
N ARG A 144 15.04 10.66 -1.75
CA ARG A 144 15.96 11.50 -1.00
C ARG A 144 17.09 11.96 -1.91
N ASP A 145 17.44 13.25 -1.87
CA ASP A 145 18.59 13.83 -2.60
C ASP A 145 18.58 13.52 -4.12
N GLY A 146 17.39 13.44 -4.73
CA GLY A 146 17.24 13.14 -6.14
C GLY A 146 17.28 11.64 -6.49
N GLU A 147 17.40 10.77 -5.51
CA GLU A 147 17.43 9.31 -5.69
C GLU A 147 16.11 8.68 -5.20
N LEU A 148 15.51 7.82 -6.02
CA LEU A 148 14.33 7.01 -5.71
C LEU A 148 14.77 5.57 -5.46
N ILE A 149 14.48 5.05 -4.26
CA ILE A 149 14.83 3.68 -3.85
C ILE A 149 13.57 2.96 -3.47
N GLN A 150 13.30 1.81 -4.10
CA GLN A 150 12.23 0.91 -3.68
C GLN A 150 12.64 0.22 -2.36
N LEU A 151 11.80 0.34 -1.33
CA LEU A 151 12.03 -0.26 0.00
C LEU A 151 11.38 -1.64 0.13
N THR A 152 10.35 -1.92 -0.65
CA THR A 152 9.65 -3.21 -0.69
C THR A 152 10.21 -4.10 -1.79
N SER A 153 9.93 -5.40 -1.69
CA SER A 153 10.26 -6.38 -2.74
C SER A 153 8.95 -6.97 -3.26
N ASP A 154 8.70 -6.87 -4.57
CA ASP A 154 7.46 -7.35 -5.15
C ASP A 154 7.30 -8.86 -4.94
N HIS A 155 6.17 -9.29 -4.41
CA HIS A 155 5.80 -10.70 -4.34
C HIS A 155 5.20 -11.16 -5.67
N SER A 156 6.03 -11.18 -6.69
CA SER A 156 5.68 -11.55 -8.07
C SER A 156 6.53 -12.71 -8.59
N LEU A 157 5.99 -13.41 -9.59
CA LEU A 157 6.71 -14.53 -10.21
C LEU A 157 8.00 -14.07 -10.90
N SER A 158 7.99 -12.89 -11.52
CA SER A 158 9.19 -12.30 -12.14
C SER A 158 10.30 -12.06 -11.13
N ASN A 159 9.98 -11.54 -9.96
CA ASN A 159 10.95 -11.29 -8.90
C ASN A 159 11.48 -12.61 -8.31
N MET A 160 10.60 -13.59 -8.09
CA MET A 160 10.97 -14.91 -7.56
C MET A 160 11.91 -15.68 -8.51
N LEU A 161 11.73 -15.55 -9.83
CA LEU A 161 12.54 -16.25 -10.85
C LEU A 161 13.78 -15.45 -11.27
N GLY A 162 13.94 -14.21 -10.82
CA GLY A 162 15.03 -13.32 -11.25
C GLY A 162 14.98 -13.05 -12.75
N SER A 163 13.80 -13.13 -13.38
CA SER A 163 13.64 -12.99 -14.81
C SER A 163 13.51 -11.52 -15.21
N SER A 164 14.12 -11.14 -16.35
CA SER A 164 13.97 -9.82 -16.95
C SER A 164 12.60 -9.59 -17.62
N HIS A 165 11.71 -10.57 -17.57
CA HIS A 165 10.36 -10.46 -18.08
C HIS A 165 9.42 -10.03 -16.97
N HIS A 166 8.77 -8.88 -17.15
CA HIS A 166 7.69 -8.44 -16.28
C HIS A 166 6.55 -9.46 -16.33
N SER A 167 6.15 -9.97 -15.19
CA SER A 167 5.02 -10.86 -15.03
C SER A 167 4.14 -10.29 -13.92
N ASN A 168 2.91 -9.93 -14.26
CA ASN A 168 1.89 -9.45 -13.32
C ASN A 168 1.27 -10.62 -12.52
N ILE A 169 1.97 -11.76 -12.43
CA ILE A 169 1.52 -12.88 -11.60
C ILE A 169 2.01 -12.67 -10.19
N ILE A 170 1.08 -12.29 -9.33
CA ILE A 170 1.31 -12.14 -7.88
C ILE A 170 1.45 -13.53 -7.25
N THR A 171 2.47 -13.69 -6.40
CA THR A 171 2.76 -14.96 -5.71
C THR A 171 2.33 -14.94 -4.24
N ASN A 172 1.97 -13.78 -3.69
CA ASN A 172 1.51 -13.59 -2.34
C ASN A 172 0.55 -12.39 -2.25
N CYS A 173 -0.59 -12.58 -1.61
CA CYS A 173 -1.62 -11.56 -1.40
C CYS A 173 -2.50 -11.95 -0.21
N ILE A 174 -3.36 -11.06 0.23
CA ILE A 174 -4.38 -11.33 1.25
C ILE A 174 -5.61 -11.90 0.53
N GLY A 175 -6.02 -13.13 0.85
CA GLY A 175 -7.07 -13.84 0.11
C GLY A 175 -6.59 -14.36 -1.23
N GLY A 176 -7.29 -14.08 -2.33
CA GLY A 176 -6.90 -14.42 -3.71
C GLY A 176 -6.75 -15.93 -3.98
N GLY A 177 -7.25 -16.79 -3.11
CA GLY A 177 -7.05 -18.24 -3.18
C GLY A 177 -5.73 -18.72 -2.56
N CYS A 178 -4.92 -17.84 -2.00
CA CYS A 178 -3.74 -18.19 -1.21
C CYS A 178 -4.17 -18.93 0.07
N SER A 179 -3.63 -20.12 0.29
CA SER A 179 -3.89 -20.88 1.54
C SER A 179 -3.15 -20.28 2.73
N THR A 180 -2.02 -19.65 2.46
CA THR A 180 -1.19 -18.94 3.44
C THR A 180 -0.69 -17.66 2.80
N SER A 181 -0.76 -16.56 3.54
CA SER A 181 -0.19 -15.27 3.15
C SER A 181 0.92 -14.91 4.12
N PHE A 182 1.89 -14.13 3.67
CA PHE A 182 2.93 -13.59 4.52
C PHE A 182 3.07 -12.08 4.28
N ILE A 183 3.64 -11.38 5.23
CA ILE A 183 3.88 -9.94 5.16
C ILE A 183 5.33 -9.64 5.52
N ASP A 184 6.00 -8.89 4.68
CA ASP A 184 7.30 -8.33 5.02
C ASP A 184 7.10 -7.13 5.93
N ILE A 185 7.80 -7.13 7.06
CA ILE A 185 7.77 -6.07 8.06
C ILE A 185 9.21 -5.63 8.32
N VAL A 186 9.53 -4.41 7.94
CA VAL A 186 10.88 -3.88 8.12
C VAL A 186 10.82 -2.61 8.95
N LYS A 187 11.52 -2.60 10.10
CA LYS A 187 11.74 -1.38 10.86
C LYS A 187 12.72 -0.49 10.08
N ILE A 188 12.27 0.73 9.75
CA ILE A 188 13.05 1.68 8.95
C ILE A 188 13.43 2.95 9.71
N THR A 189 13.11 3.04 11.00
CA THR A 189 13.30 4.25 11.82
C THR A 189 14.70 4.83 11.72
N ASP A 190 15.73 3.98 11.76
CA ASP A 190 17.14 4.43 11.76
C ASP A 190 17.55 5.06 10.41
N ASP A 191 16.79 4.79 9.35
CA ASP A 191 17.01 5.33 8.00
C ASP A 191 16.16 6.56 7.70
N VAL A 192 15.15 6.88 8.53
CA VAL A 192 14.27 8.03 8.32
C VAL A 192 14.98 9.34 8.62
N LYS A 193 14.88 10.30 7.70
CA LYS A 193 15.46 11.64 7.84
C LYS A 193 14.44 12.72 7.50
N SER A 194 14.63 13.87 8.12
CA SER A 194 13.88 15.07 7.72
C SER A 194 14.15 15.41 6.26
N GLY A 195 13.11 15.70 5.50
CA GLY A 195 13.16 15.96 4.07
C GLY A 195 12.97 14.71 3.20
N ASP A 196 12.87 13.52 3.79
CA ASP A 196 12.49 12.32 3.04
C ASP A 196 11.09 12.45 2.48
N VAL A 197 10.91 11.90 1.28
CA VAL A 197 9.60 11.70 0.68
C VAL A 197 9.39 10.20 0.46
N TYR A 198 8.31 9.68 1.01
CA TYR A 198 7.89 8.30 0.77
C TYR A 198 6.74 8.28 -0.23
N LEU A 199 6.81 7.35 -1.19
CA LEU A 199 5.76 7.09 -2.16
C LEU A 199 5.25 5.66 -1.96
N LEU A 200 3.95 5.53 -1.63
CA LEU A 200 3.23 4.26 -1.63
C LEU A 200 2.36 4.24 -2.88
N CYS A 201 2.32 3.12 -3.60
CA CYS A 201 1.50 3.04 -4.81
C CYS A 201 1.07 1.61 -5.15
N SER A 202 -0.08 1.48 -5.85
CA SER A 202 -0.44 0.28 -6.59
C SER A 202 0.39 0.13 -7.87
N ASP A 203 0.35 -1.04 -8.48
CA ASP A 203 1.08 -1.35 -9.72
C ASP A 203 0.64 -0.48 -10.89
N GLY A 204 -0.63 -0.04 -10.94
CA GLY A 204 -1.12 0.85 -11.99
C GLY A 204 -0.38 2.19 -12.10
N LEU A 205 0.36 2.61 -11.05
CA LEU A 205 1.28 3.73 -11.15
C LEU A 205 2.59 3.32 -11.83
N THR A 206 3.20 2.24 -11.38
CA THR A 206 4.55 1.80 -11.79
C THR A 206 4.57 1.08 -13.13
N ASP A 207 3.47 0.49 -13.54
CA ASP A 207 3.29 -0.07 -14.89
C ASP A 207 3.23 1.04 -15.97
N MET A 208 2.73 2.22 -15.60
CA MET A 208 2.65 3.37 -16.50
C MET A 208 3.87 4.28 -16.43
N LEU A 209 4.46 4.46 -15.25
CA LEU A 209 5.53 5.41 -15.01
C LEU A 209 6.80 4.69 -14.51
N PRO A 210 7.86 4.57 -15.33
CA PRO A 210 9.12 4.00 -14.88
C PRO A 210 9.81 4.91 -13.83
N ASP A 211 10.66 4.33 -13.01
CA ASP A 211 11.29 4.99 -11.84
C ASP A 211 11.95 6.33 -12.16
N HIS A 212 12.57 6.49 -13.33
CA HIS A 212 13.18 7.76 -13.72
C HIS A 212 12.17 8.89 -13.94
N VAL A 213 10.93 8.56 -14.37
CA VAL A 213 9.84 9.52 -14.49
C VAL A 213 9.30 9.88 -13.11
N LEU A 214 9.08 8.88 -12.24
CA LEU A 214 8.69 9.09 -10.84
C LEU A 214 9.71 9.98 -10.12
N THR A 215 11.01 9.69 -10.29
CA THR A 215 12.10 10.49 -9.74
C THR A 215 12.01 11.95 -10.20
N THR A 216 11.76 12.19 -11.48
CA THR A 216 11.62 13.53 -12.04
C THR A 216 10.43 14.28 -11.45
N LEU A 217 9.26 13.62 -11.37
CA LEU A 217 8.05 14.19 -10.81
C LEU A 217 8.23 14.55 -9.33
N LEU A 218 8.78 13.64 -8.53
CA LEU A 218 9.04 13.89 -7.10
C LEU A 218 10.09 14.99 -6.89
N SER A 219 11.13 15.07 -7.73
CA SER A 219 12.12 16.16 -7.69
C SER A 219 11.48 17.54 -7.95
N ASN A 220 10.40 17.59 -8.72
CA ASN A 220 9.63 18.80 -8.99
C ASN A 220 8.57 19.09 -7.92
N GLY A 221 8.52 18.30 -6.83
CA GLY A 221 7.55 18.47 -5.75
C GLY A 221 6.13 18.02 -6.11
N SER A 222 5.97 17.08 -7.05
CA SER A 222 4.67 16.57 -7.45
C SER A 222 4.01 15.82 -6.29
N GLY A 223 2.75 16.15 -6.00
CA GLY A 223 1.90 15.38 -5.09
C GLY A 223 1.20 14.20 -5.79
N ALA A 224 0.44 13.43 -5.01
CA ALA A 224 -0.20 12.21 -5.48
C ALA A 224 -1.12 12.40 -6.69
N SER A 225 -1.92 13.49 -6.73
CA SER A 225 -2.79 13.77 -7.88
C SER A 225 -2.01 13.94 -9.19
N ASN A 226 -0.87 14.64 -9.15
CA ASN A 226 -0.03 14.82 -10.34
C ASN A 226 0.55 13.48 -10.84
N LEU A 227 0.91 12.58 -9.91
CA LEU A 227 1.40 11.23 -10.26
C LEU A 227 0.30 10.38 -10.90
N CYS A 228 -0.90 10.37 -10.31
CA CYS A 228 -2.06 9.68 -10.88
C CYS A 228 -2.42 10.22 -12.27
N ASP A 229 -2.48 11.57 -12.43
CA ASP A 229 -2.78 12.19 -13.70
C ASP A 229 -1.74 11.85 -14.78
N ALA A 230 -0.45 11.80 -14.41
CA ALA A 230 0.62 11.41 -15.32
C ALA A 230 0.49 9.93 -15.76
N ALA A 231 0.13 9.02 -14.85
CA ALA A 231 -0.10 7.61 -15.16
C ALA A 231 -1.33 7.42 -16.06
N VAL A 232 -2.41 8.14 -15.79
CA VAL A 232 -3.62 8.15 -16.62
C VAL A 232 -3.30 8.68 -18.01
N ALA A 233 -2.52 9.78 -18.12
CA ALA A 233 -2.08 10.33 -19.40
C ALA A 233 -1.14 9.38 -20.18
N ALA A 234 -0.39 8.53 -19.48
CA ALA A 234 0.47 7.50 -20.07
C ALA A 234 -0.30 6.25 -20.56
N GLY A 235 -1.61 6.17 -20.29
CA GLY A 235 -2.47 5.09 -20.77
C GLY A 235 -3.51 4.63 -19.76
N GLY A 236 -3.23 4.71 -18.45
CA GLY A 236 -4.16 4.38 -17.38
C GLY A 236 -4.80 2.99 -17.54
N LEU A 237 -3.97 1.98 -17.77
CA LEU A 237 -4.46 0.62 -18.10
C LEU A 237 -5.12 -0.06 -16.89
N ASP A 238 -4.74 0.34 -15.68
CA ASP A 238 -5.31 -0.15 -14.42
C ASP A 238 -5.80 0.99 -13.53
N ASN A 239 -6.38 0.65 -12.37
CA ASN A 239 -6.61 1.58 -11.28
C ASN A 239 -5.25 2.13 -10.82
N VAL A 240 -5.20 3.41 -10.52
CA VAL A 240 -3.95 4.10 -10.14
C VAL A 240 -4.15 4.75 -8.79
N SER A 241 -3.45 4.28 -7.78
CA SER A 241 -3.55 4.81 -6.43
C SER A 241 -2.19 5.06 -5.83
N CYS A 242 -2.00 6.23 -5.22
CA CYS A 242 -0.75 6.51 -4.52
C CYS A 242 -0.94 7.51 -3.36
N ALA A 243 0.02 7.46 -2.44
CA ALA A 243 0.22 8.44 -1.38
C ALA A 243 1.66 8.92 -1.38
N VAL A 244 1.85 10.24 -1.33
CA VAL A 244 3.15 10.90 -1.17
C VAL A 244 3.21 11.50 0.22
N VAL A 245 4.20 11.10 1.00
CA VAL A 245 4.39 11.45 2.42
C VAL A 245 5.71 12.15 2.57
N GLN A 246 5.71 13.41 2.94
CA GLN A 246 6.90 14.22 3.18
C GLN A 246 7.09 14.43 4.69
N LEU A 247 8.34 14.21 5.17
CA LEU A 247 8.77 14.45 6.55
C LEU A 247 9.45 15.80 6.72
#